data_6c549ba7ea44c2e0044f950795231914
#
_entry.id   6c549ba7ea44c2e0044f950795231914
#
_cell.length_a   1.000
_cell.length_b   1.000
_cell.length_c   1.000
_cell.angle_alpha   90.00
_cell.angle_beta   90.00
_cell.angle_gamma   90.00
#
_symmetry.space_group_name_H-M   'P 1'
#
loop_
_entity.id
_entity.type
_entity.pdbx_description
1 polymer ?
#
loop_
_entity_poly.entity_id
_entity_poly.type
_entity_poly.pdbx_seq_one_letter_code
_entity_poly.pdbx_strand_id
1 'polypeptide(L)'
;IDRLKQKKIPIFLNHSKKNLKNSTVLVISTAIKKNNPELVQAKKLKLPIYTRGEMLGHIVSLMKNIVVTGSHGKTTTTSLLSSIFGSAKLDPTIINGGVLNSFGNSAKLGKSNWCLIESDESDGSFLKIPFTYSIITNIDSEHLDFYKSLENLKKNFSSFIEKTPSLGKTFLCI
;
A
#
# COMPACT_ATOMS: atom_id res chain seq x y z
N ILE A 1 -10.79 14.01 7.91
CA ILE A 1 -12.20 13.74 8.25
C ILE A 1 -13.12 14.43 7.24
N ASP A 2 -13.00 15.72 6.98
CA ASP A 2 -13.93 16.49 6.14
C ASP A 2 -14.02 15.99 4.70
N ARG A 3 -12.90 15.57 4.12
CA ARG A 3 -12.84 14.95 2.80
C ARG A 3 -13.63 13.64 2.69
N LEU A 4 -13.65 12.82 3.75
CA LEU A 4 -14.45 11.60 3.79
C LEU A 4 -15.93 11.92 3.95
N LYS A 5 -16.27 12.94 4.75
CA LYS A 5 -17.64 13.45 4.89
C LYS A 5 -18.20 13.98 3.56
N GLN A 6 -17.39 14.75 2.80
CA GLN A 6 -17.77 15.22 1.46
C GLN A 6 -18.09 14.07 0.50
N LYS A 7 -17.43 12.92 0.68
CA LYS A 7 -17.71 11.70 -0.08
C LYS A 7 -18.85 10.86 0.51
N LYS A 8 -19.56 11.38 1.51
CA LYS A 8 -20.66 10.69 2.21
C LYS A 8 -20.25 9.35 2.85
N ILE A 9 -18.98 9.23 3.23
CA ILE A 9 -18.46 8.04 3.93
C ILE A 9 -18.79 8.19 5.42
N PRO A 10 -19.52 7.26 6.05
CA PRO A 10 -19.83 7.30 7.47
C PRO A 10 -18.53 7.29 8.31
N ILE A 11 -18.44 8.18 9.28
CA ILE A 11 -17.30 8.30 10.17
C ILE A 11 -17.76 8.21 11.61
N PHE A 12 -17.16 7.31 12.36
CA PHE A 12 -17.40 7.12 13.79
C PHE A 12 -16.15 7.54 14.56
N LEU A 13 -16.30 8.46 15.50
CA LEU A 13 -15.16 8.96 16.31
C LEU A 13 -14.76 7.98 17.39
N ASN A 14 -15.67 7.11 17.83
CA ASN A 14 -15.45 6.15 18.88
C ASN A 14 -15.61 4.72 18.36
N HIS A 15 -14.80 3.80 18.88
CA HIS A 15 -14.94 2.38 18.59
C HIS A 15 -16.18 1.78 19.28
N SER A 16 -17.05 1.17 18.51
CA SER A 16 -18.28 0.54 19.01
C SER A 16 -18.68 -0.66 18.17
N LYS A 17 -19.21 -1.70 18.81
CA LYS A 17 -19.81 -2.87 18.12
C LYS A 17 -20.86 -2.46 17.08
N LYS A 18 -21.58 -1.37 17.32
CA LYS A 18 -22.63 -0.85 16.42
C LYS A 18 -22.09 -0.33 15.09
N ASN A 19 -20.81 0.05 15.05
CA ASN A 19 -20.18 0.58 13.84
C ASN A 19 -20.03 -0.49 12.73
N LEU A 20 -20.09 -1.78 13.10
CA LEU A 20 -20.03 -2.90 12.15
C LEU A 20 -21.37 -3.29 11.53
N LYS A 21 -22.45 -2.55 11.82
CA LYS A 21 -23.75 -2.82 11.21
C LYS A 21 -23.62 -2.75 9.67
N ASN A 22 -23.99 -3.85 9.01
CA ASN A 22 -23.88 -4.03 7.55
C ASN A 22 -22.44 -4.12 6.99
N SER A 23 -21.42 -4.26 7.84
CA SER A 23 -20.06 -4.51 7.36
C SER A 23 -19.90 -5.96 6.91
N THR A 24 -19.23 -6.17 5.78
CA THR A 24 -18.91 -7.50 5.23
C THR A 24 -17.45 -7.87 5.44
N VAL A 25 -16.62 -6.90 5.77
CA VAL A 25 -15.19 -7.05 6.02
C VAL A 25 -14.72 -6.00 7.02
N LEU A 26 -13.74 -6.33 7.84
CA LEU A 26 -13.08 -5.39 8.74
C LEU A 26 -11.61 -5.21 8.31
N VAL A 27 -11.20 -3.96 8.08
CA VAL A 27 -9.80 -3.61 7.83
C VAL A 27 -9.26 -2.84 9.03
N ILE A 28 -8.14 -3.31 9.57
CA ILE A 28 -7.56 -2.75 10.79
C ILE A 28 -6.15 -2.21 10.58
N SER A 29 -5.80 -1.19 11.35
CA SER A 29 -4.40 -0.81 11.56
C SER A 29 -3.72 -1.81 12.50
N THR A 30 -2.42 -2.01 12.34
CA THR A 30 -1.58 -2.82 13.26
C THR A 30 -1.57 -2.27 14.68
N ALA A 31 -1.88 -0.98 14.89
CA ALA A 31 -2.00 -0.33 16.19
C ALA A 31 -3.27 -0.72 16.98
N ILE A 32 -4.24 -1.39 16.34
CA ILE A 32 -5.49 -1.77 17.02
C ILE A 32 -5.25 -2.90 18.01
N LYS A 33 -5.64 -2.65 19.26
CA LYS A 33 -5.48 -3.63 20.35
C LYS A 33 -6.49 -4.79 20.23
N LYS A 34 -6.11 -5.97 20.71
CA LYS A 34 -6.93 -7.20 20.63
C LYS A 34 -8.30 -7.10 21.31
N ASN A 35 -8.44 -6.21 22.28
CA ASN A 35 -9.68 -5.96 23.04
C ASN A 35 -10.58 -4.87 22.42
N ASN A 36 -10.23 -4.34 21.25
CA ASN A 36 -11.06 -3.36 20.54
C ASN A 36 -12.47 -3.91 20.29
N PRO A 37 -13.56 -3.18 20.63
CA PRO A 37 -14.92 -3.68 20.56
C PRO A 37 -15.36 -4.03 19.13
N GLU A 38 -14.87 -3.34 18.12
CA GLU A 38 -15.15 -3.66 16.71
C GLU A 38 -14.43 -4.96 16.31
N LEU A 39 -13.15 -5.11 16.68
CA LEU A 39 -12.40 -6.33 16.40
C LEU A 39 -13.02 -7.56 17.09
N VAL A 40 -13.42 -7.43 18.34
CA VAL A 40 -14.11 -8.51 19.10
C VAL A 40 -15.44 -8.88 18.44
N GLN A 41 -16.20 -7.86 18.01
CA GLN A 41 -17.51 -8.09 17.36
C GLN A 41 -17.33 -8.73 15.98
N ALA A 42 -16.35 -8.28 15.17
CA ALA A 42 -16.06 -8.86 13.86
C ALA A 42 -15.73 -10.36 13.97
N LYS A 43 -14.93 -10.75 14.98
CA LYS A 43 -14.65 -12.16 15.26
C LYS A 43 -15.91 -12.96 15.60
N LYS A 44 -16.80 -12.41 16.43
CA LYS A 44 -18.10 -13.04 16.77
C LYS A 44 -18.98 -13.23 15.54
N LEU A 45 -18.97 -12.25 14.63
CA LEU A 45 -19.73 -12.29 13.38
C LEU A 45 -19.03 -13.10 12.28
N LYS A 46 -17.83 -13.64 12.54
CA LYS A 46 -17.00 -14.37 11.58
C LYS A 46 -16.70 -13.55 10.32
N LEU A 47 -16.60 -12.23 10.44
CA LEU A 47 -16.22 -11.37 9.31
C LEU A 47 -14.75 -11.59 8.96
N PRO A 48 -14.39 -11.56 7.68
CA PRO A 48 -13.00 -11.47 7.26
C PRO A 48 -12.34 -10.23 7.87
N ILE A 49 -11.13 -10.40 8.41
CA ILE A 49 -10.38 -9.32 9.05
C ILE A 49 -9.01 -9.26 8.38
N TYR A 50 -8.70 -8.08 7.81
CA TYR A 50 -7.45 -7.82 7.14
C TYR A 50 -6.72 -6.64 7.78
N THR A 51 -5.41 -6.67 7.78
CA THR A 51 -4.60 -5.47 8.00
C THR A 51 -4.71 -4.54 6.81
N ARG A 52 -4.36 -3.27 6.99
CA ARG A 52 -4.32 -2.29 5.89
C ARG A 52 -3.44 -2.76 4.73
N GLY A 53 -2.24 -3.33 5.04
CA GLY A 53 -1.33 -3.84 4.03
C GLY A 53 -1.90 -5.03 3.25
N GLU A 54 -2.56 -5.97 3.93
CA GLU A 54 -3.21 -7.10 3.28
C GLU A 54 -4.35 -6.65 2.35
N MET A 55 -5.20 -5.75 2.84
CA MET A 55 -6.28 -5.20 2.00
C MET A 55 -5.72 -4.43 0.80
N LEU A 56 -4.64 -3.66 0.98
CA LEU A 56 -3.96 -2.98 -0.11
C LEU A 56 -3.44 -4.00 -1.13
N GLY A 57 -2.80 -5.08 -0.68
CA GLY A 57 -2.36 -6.19 -1.54
C GLY A 57 -3.52 -6.77 -2.37
N HIS A 58 -4.67 -7.01 -1.76
CA HIS A 58 -5.86 -7.49 -2.47
C HIS A 58 -6.36 -6.49 -3.52
N ILE A 59 -6.40 -5.20 -3.21
CA ILE A 59 -6.83 -4.17 -4.16
C ILE A 59 -5.90 -4.10 -5.36
N VAL A 60 -4.58 -4.06 -5.14
CA VAL A 60 -3.62 -3.91 -6.25
C VAL A 60 -3.48 -5.17 -7.09
N SER A 61 -3.77 -6.35 -6.54
CA SER A 61 -3.76 -7.62 -7.29
C SER A 61 -4.83 -7.69 -8.40
N LEU A 62 -5.83 -6.82 -8.33
CA LEU A 62 -6.88 -6.73 -9.36
C LEU A 62 -6.42 -5.96 -10.60
N MET A 63 -5.25 -5.35 -10.58
CA MET A 63 -4.73 -4.47 -11.63
C MET A 63 -3.30 -4.86 -12.02
N LYS A 64 -2.91 -4.53 -13.26
CA LYS A 64 -1.49 -4.49 -13.60
C LYS A 64 -0.84 -3.36 -12.80
N ASN A 65 0.22 -3.67 -12.07
CA ASN A 65 0.76 -2.67 -11.16
C ASN A 65 2.28 -2.54 -11.29
N ILE A 66 2.76 -1.35 -10.93
CA ILE A 66 4.16 -1.02 -10.77
C ILE A 66 4.35 -0.61 -9.30
N VAL A 67 5.10 -1.40 -8.57
CA VAL A 67 5.44 -1.10 -7.17
C VAL A 67 6.79 -0.39 -7.13
N VAL A 68 6.83 0.79 -6.53
CA VAL A 68 8.05 1.55 -6.29
C VAL A 68 8.41 1.43 -4.82
N THR A 69 9.58 0.93 -4.52
CA THR A 69 10.11 0.77 -3.16
C THR A 69 11.60 1.14 -3.11
N GLY A 70 12.20 1.13 -1.94
CA GLY A 70 13.59 1.50 -1.71
C GLY A 70 13.74 2.58 -0.64
N SER A 71 14.95 2.84 -0.17
CA SER A 71 15.18 3.76 0.94
C SER A 71 14.79 5.19 0.59
N HIS A 72 15.25 5.71 -0.53
CA HIS A 72 15.02 7.11 -0.95
C HIS A 72 14.41 7.21 -2.34
N GLY A 73 13.73 8.33 -2.63
CA GLY A 73 13.25 8.66 -3.97
C GLY A 73 11.97 7.95 -4.42
N LYS A 74 11.33 7.15 -3.58
CA LYS A 74 10.07 6.44 -3.87
C LYS A 74 8.99 7.37 -4.43
N THR A 75 8.66 8.43 -3.68
CA THR A 75 7.63 9.42 -4.04
C THR A 75 7.95 10.14 -5.35
N THR A 76 9.23 10.51 -5.54
CA THR A 76 9.69 11.18 -6.78
C THR A 76 9.52 10.25 -7.97
N THR A 77 9.96 9.01 -7.86
CA THR A 77 9.86 8.00 -8.93
C THR A 77 8.40 7.70 -9.26
N THR A 78 7.55 7.55 -8.26
CA THR A 78 6.11 7.33 -8.46
C THR A 78 5.44 8.53 -9.14
N SER A 79 5.86 9.75 -8.80
CA SER A 79 5.39 10.99 -9.46
C SER A 79 5.81 11.07 -10.92
N LEU A 80 7.06 10.72 -11.23
CA LEU A 80 7.58 10.66 -12.61
C LEU A 80 6.80 9.64 -13.45
N LEU A 81 6.61 8.43 -12.92
CA LEU A 81 5.78 7.40 -13.57
C LEU A 81 4.36 7.90 -13.82
N SER A 82 3.76 8.57 -12.84
CA SER A 82 2.42 9.15 -12.98
C SER A 82 2.36 10.16 -14.14
N SER A 83 3.40 10.99 -14.28
CA SER A 83 3.50 11.96 -15.37
C SER A 83 3.65 11.29 -16.73
N ILE A 84 4.49 10.25 -16.82
CA ILE A 84 4.67 9.46 -18.06
C ILE A 84 3.36 8.80 -18.47
N PHE A 85 2.67 8.14 -17.53
CA PHE A 85 1.37 7.52 -17.80
C PHE A 85 0.31 8.54 -18.22
N GLY A 86 0.31 9.72 -17.58
CA GLY A 86 -0.58 10.82 -17.96
C GLY A 86 -0.31 11.32 -19.38
N SER A 87 0.96 11.52 -19.76
CA SER A 87 1.37 11.93 -21.12
C SER A 87 1.00 10.88 -22.16
N ALA A 88 1.06 9.59 -21.79
CA ALA A 88 0.62 8.49 -22.64
C ALA A 88 -0.91 8.33 -22.68
N LYS A 89 -1.68 9.24 -22.08
CA LYS A 89 -3.15 9.18 -21.93
C LYS A 89 -3.66 7.91 -21.23
N LEU A 90 -2.80 7.27 -20.47
CA LEU A 90 -3.18 6.22 -19.55
C LEU A 90 -3.59 6.89 -18.23
N ASP A 91 -4.70 6.48 -17.68
CA ASP A 91 -5.23 7.03 -16.44
C ASP A 91 -5.11 5.97 -15.32
N PRO A 92 -3.92 5.79 -14.70
CA PRO A 92 -3.69 4.76 -13.71
C PRO A 92 -4.33 5.13 -12.37
N THR A 93 -4.68 4.11 -11.60
CA THR A 93 -4.86 4.27 -10.15
C THR A 93 -3.49 4.54 -9.53
N ILE A 94 -3.42 5.51 -8.64
CA ILE A 94 -2.17 5.90 -7.98
C ILE A 94 -2.36 5.82 -6.47
N ILE A 95 -1.44 5.14 -5.79
CA ILE A 95 -1.41 4.99 -4.33
C ILE A 95 -0.01 5.37 -3.88
N ASN A 96 0.09 6.45 -3.12
CA ASN A 96 1.37 7.03 -2.71
C ASN A 96 1.41 7.21 -1.18
N GLY A 97 2.58 7.07 -0.58
CA GLY A 97 2.77 7.28 0.86
C GLY A 97 2.60 8.75 1.27
N GLY A 98 2.96 9.67 0.38
CA GLY A 98 2.82 11.11 0.57
C GLY A 98 1.74 11.75 -0.30
N VAL A 99 1.49 13.04 -0.09
CA VAL A 99 0.60 13.83 -0.96
C VAL A 99 1.33 14.16 -2.25
N LEU A 100 0.79 13.73 -3.39
CA LEU A 100 1.29 14.12 -4.71
C LEU A 100 0.81 15.55 -5.03
N ASN A 101 1.76 16.46 -5.28
CA ASN A 101 1.45 17.86 -5.60
C ASN A 101 0.54 18.01 -6.82
N SER A 102 0.68 17.11 -7.81
CA SER A 102 -0.14 17.11 -9.04
C SER A 102 -1.63 16.82 -8.80
N PHE A 103 -1.99 16.16 -7.69
CA PHE A 103 -3.37 15.77 -7.40
C PHE A 103 -3.89 16.26 -6.05
N GLY A 104 -3.04 16.86 -5.21
CA GLY A 104 -3.39 17.28 -3.85
C GLY A 104 -3.81 16.12 -2.93
N ASN A 105 -3.51 14.88 -3.29
CA ASN A 105 -3.96 13.66 -2.62
C ASN A 105 -2.89 12.57 -2.63
N SER A 106 -2.92 11.69 -1.64
CA SER A 106 -2.08 10.47 -1.58
C SER A 106 -2.64 9.31 -2.41
N ALA A 107 -3.86 9.40 -2.91
CA ALA A 107 -4.46 8.38 -3.75
C ALA A 107 -5.41 8.99 -4.79
N LYS A 108 -5.37 8.41 -6.01
CA LYS A 108 -6.25 8.72 -7.13
C LYS A 108 -6.76 7.41 -7.72
N LEU A 109 -8.06 7.27 -7.88
CA LEU A 109 -8.64 6.18 -8.65
C LEU A 109 -8.58 6.55 -10.14
N GLY A 110 -7.93 5.73 -10.95
CA GLY A 110 -7.86 5.86 -12.39
C GLY A 110 -8.91 5.01 -13.10
N LYS A 111 -9.01 5.17 -14.43
CA LYS A 111 -9.93 4.42 -15.29
C LYS A 111 -9.27 3.24 -16.01
N SER A 112 -7.95 3.19 -16.03
CA SER A 112 -7.21 2.12 -16.69
C SER A 112 -7.01 0.92 -15.75
N ASN A 113 -6.58 -0.19 -16.32
CA ASN A 113 -6.20 -1.40 -15.56
C ASN A 113 -4.77 -1.31 -14.97
N TRP A 114 -4.23 -0.10 -14.79
CA TRP A 114 -2.91 0.12 -14.20
C TRP A 114 -3.00 0.72 -12.81
N CYS A 115 -2.10 0.28 -11.95
CA CYS A 115 -1.90 0.86 -10.62
C CYS A 115 -0.42 1.19 -10.42
N LEU A 116 -0.14 2.42 -10.03
CA LEU A 116 1.17 2.88 -9.58
C LEU A 116 1.12 2.98 -8.06
N ILE A 117 1.99 2.26 -7.38
CA ILE A 117 1.98 2.21 -5.92
C ILE A 117 3.37 2.46 -5.35
N GLU A 118 3.47 3.38 -4.42
CA GLU A 118 4.60 3.52 -3.53
C GLU A 118 4.44 2.57 -2.35
N SER A 119 5.45 1.78 -2.08
CA SER A 119 5.46 0.85 -0.94
C SER A 119 6.63 1.15 -0.01
N ASP A 120 6.30 1.33 1.26
CA ASP A 120 7.27 1.59 2.31
C ASP A 120 7.87 0.27 2.80
N GLU A 121 9.20 0.24 2.90
CA GLU A 121 9.96 -0.89 3.40
C GLU A 121 10.11 -0.90 4.93
N SER A 122 9.79 0.20 5.62
CA SER A 122 10.13 0.45 7.03
C SER A 122 9.70 -0.64 8.02
N ASP A 123 8.59 -1.32 7.72
CA ASP A 123 8.00 -2.38 8.57
C ASP A 123 7.90 -3.74 7.87
N GLY A 124 8.56 -3.90 6.71
CA GLY A 124 8.53 -5.12 5.92
C GLY A 124 7.19 -5.41 5.22
N SER A 125 6.21 -4.51 5.30
CA SER A 125 4.88 -4.71 4.69
C SER A 125 4.93 -4.74 3.16
N PHE A 126 5.95 -4.14 2.54
CA PHE A 126 6.18 -4.18 1.09
C PHE A 126 6.27 -5.61 0.55
N LEU A 127 6.75 -6.56 1.34
CA LEU A 127 6.81 -7.97 0.98
C LEU A 127 5.43 -8.61 0.74
N LYS A 128 4.35 -8.00 1.23
CA LYS A 128 2.98 -8.51 1.09
C LYS A 128 2.28 -7.97 -0.15
N ILE A 129 2.87 -7.00 -0.84
CA ILE A 129 2.26 -6.36 -2.00
C ILE A 129 2.62 -7.16 -3.26
N PRO A 130 1.64 -7.77 -3.94
CA PRO A 130 1.88 -8.42 -5.22
C PRO A 130 2.16 -7.37 -6.29
N PHE A 131 3.07 -7.69 -7.22
CA PHE A 131 3.41 -6.77 -8.30
C PHE A 131 3.54 -7.47 -9.64
N THR A 132 3.27 -6.71 -10.72
CA THR A 132 3.61 -7.09 -12.09
C THR A 132 5.01 -6.61 -12.44
N TYR A 133 5.28 -5.35 -12.11
CA TYR A 133 6.59 -4.72 -12.24
C TYR A 133 6.99 -4.07 -10.92
N SER A 134 8.28 -4.00 -10.65
CA SER A 134 8.77 -3.26 -9.50
C SER A 134 9.99 -2.40 -9.85
N ILE A 135 10.15 -1.31 -9.11
CA ILE A 135 11.32 -0.44 -9.17
C ILE A 135 11.84 -0.32 -7.75
N ILE A 136 13.10 -0.71 -7.57
CA ILE A 136 13.85 -0.50 -6.32
C ILE A 136 14.79 0.66 -6.57
N THR A 137 14.50 1.80 -5.95
CA THR A 137 15.25 3.05 -6.20
C THR A 137 16.68 3.00 -5.68
N ASN A 138 16.85 2.48 -4.47
CA ASN A 138 18.13 2.25 -3.81
C ASN A 138 17.90 1.43 -2.54
N ILE A 139 18.98 0.92 -1.96
CA ILE A 139 18.97 0.21 -0.67
C ILE A 139 20.06 0.81 0.19
N ASP A 140 19.68 1.59 1.20
CA ASP A 140 20.59 2.27 2.12
C ASP A 140 20.32 1.84 3.57
N SER A 141 21.23 2.21 4.47
CA SER A 141 21.20 1.81 5.89
C SER A 141 20.12 2.54 6.68
N GLU A 142 18.86 2.34 6.31
CA GLU A 142 17.68 2.87 7.00
C GLU A 142 16.88 1.79 7.71
N HIS A 143 16.03 2.19 8.66
CA HIS A 143 15.14 1.31 9.43
C HIS A 143 15.84 0.15 10.13
N LEU A 144 17.11 0.36 10.58
CA LEU A 144 17.91 -0.66 11.26
C LEU A 144 17.35 -1.04 12.64
N ASP A 145 16.52 -0.22 13.24
CA ASP A 145 15.71 -0.56 14.42
C ASP A 145 14.76 -1.73 14.15
N PHE A 146 14.24 -1.85 12.93
CA PHE A 146 13.41 -2.97 12.49
C PHE A 146 14.25 -4.13 11.95
N TYR A 147 15.12 -3.87 10.97
CA TYR A 147 15.89 -4.91 10.26
C TYR A 147 17.10 -5.43 11.02
N LYS A 148 17.59 -4.71 12.04
CA LYS A 148 18.78 -5.01 12.86
C LYS A 148 20.10 -4.87 12.13
N SER A 149 20.16 -5.03 10.82
CA SER A 149 21.37 -4.83 10.01
C SER A 149 21.02 -4.53 8.55
N LEU A 150 21.96 -3.89 7.83
CA LEU A 150 21.87 -3.68 6.39
C LEU A 150 21.79 -5.00 5.62
N GLU A 151 22.47 -6.03 6.10
CA GLU A 151 22.42 -7.35 5.50
C GLU A 151 21.00 -7.95 5.54
N ASN A 152 20.31 -7.83 6.67
CA ASN A 152 18.93 -8.28 6.80
C ASN A 152 17.98 -7.45 5.92
N LEU A 153 18.19 -6.14 5.81
CA LEU A 153 17.46 -5.30 4.87
C LEU A 153 17.64 -5.79 3.44
N LYS A 154 18.89 -6.02 3.00
CA LYS A 154 19.20 -6.57 1.67
C LYS A 154 18.55 -7.93 1.44
N LYS A 155 18.55 -8.84 2.42
CA LYS A 155 17.85 -10.14 2.34
C LYS A 155 16.36 -9.95 2.11
N ASN A 156 15.71 -8.99 2.76
CA ASN A 156 14.30 -8.70 2.53
C ASN A 156 14.03 -8.18 1.11
N PHE A 157 14.90 -7.29 0.58
CA PHE A 157 14.80 -6.87 -0.81
C PHE A 157 15.05 -8.03 -1.79
N SER A 158 16.00 -8.92 -1.52
CA SER A 158 16.19 -10.14 -2.32
C SER A 158 14.93 -11.00 -2.33
N SER A 159 14.33 -11.24 -1.17
CA SER A 159 13.06 -11.98 -1.07
C SER A 159 11.90 -11.28 -1.78
N PHE A 160 11.92 -9.95 -1.89
CA PHE A 160 10.97 -9.20 -2.70
C PHE A 160 11.21 -9.42 -4.19
N ILE A 161 12.46 -9.33 -4.65
CA ILE A 161 12.86 -9.55 -6.05
C ILE A 161 12.50 -10.98 -6.50
N GLU A 162 12.71 -12.00 -5.66
CA GLU A 162 12.37 -13.39 -5.93
C GLU A 162 10.87 -13.63 -6.22
N LYS A 163 10.00 -12.72 -5.79
CA LYS A 163 8.57 -12.75 -6.08
C LYS A 163 8.20 -12.18 -7.44
N THR A 164 9.18 -11.74 -8.24
CA THR A 164 8.92 -11.23 -9.58
C THR A 164 8.23 -12.30 -10.42
N PRO A 165 7.02 -12.05 -10.93
CA PRO A 165 6.32 -13.05 -11.73
C PRO A 165 7.06 -13.30 -13.05
N SER A 166 6.86 -14.46 -13.67
CA SER A 166 7.55 -14.87 -14.90
C SER A 166 7.42 -13.91 -16.07
N LEU A 167 6.29 -13.20 -16.15
CA LEU A 167 6.04 -12.17 -17.16
C LEU A 167 6.30 -10.74 -16.63
N GLY A 168 6.74 -10.61 -15.40
CA GLY A 168 7.08 -9.35 -14.76
C GLY A 168 8.56 -9.00 -14.87
N LYS A 169 8.92 -7.81 -14.38
CA LYS A 169 10.33 -7.36 -14.27
C LYS A 169 10.51 -6.52 -13.03
N THR A 170 11.68 -6.68 -12.40
CA THR A 170 12.18 -5.79 -11.36
C THR A 170 13.31 -4.96 -11.91
N PHE A 171 13.22 -3.64 -11.74
CA PHE A 171 14.28 -2.68 -12.07
C PHE A 171 14.96 -2.28 -10.76
N LEU A 172 16.26 -2.54 -10.68
CA LEU A 172 17.09 -2.21 -9.53
C LEU A 172 18.06 -1.11 -9.94
N CYS A 173 18.06 0.00 -9.22
CA CYS A 173 19.11 1.01 -9.31
C CYS A 173 20.31 0.54 -8.46
N ILE A 174 21.47 0.41 -9.08
CA ILE A 174 22.73 -0.03 -8.47
C ILE A 174 23.61 1.18 -8.20
#